data_6b793dbdf204d69e5621bd3dfa09a88a
#
_entry.id   6b793dbdf204d69e5621bd3dfa09a88a
#
_cell.length_a   1.000
_cell.length_b   1.000
_cell.length_c   1.000
_cell.angle_alpha   90.00
_cell.angle_beta   90.00
_cell.angle_gamma   90.00
#
_symmetry.space_group_name_H-M   'P 1'
#
loop_
_entity.id
_entity.type
_entity.pdbx_description
1 polymer ?
#
loop_
_entity_poly.entity_id
_entity_poly.type
_entity_poly.pdbx_seq_one_letter_code
_entity_poly.pdbx_strand_id
1 'polypeptide(L)'
;TVSGQRSMTSLTQSITRALIERRRGHLLMLHAGAVCNPDTGASIAYVAPGGTGKTTLSRLLGSRYGYLTDETVGIVPGTWAIQPYPKPLSTRTPEGGYPKSEVGPDELGLLAAHPRPRLSTLALMRRTPGRTEAEISRMDLFDAITALVPETSSLPALDKPLHLLADLYDELGGFWMLEFGESEQLSDWIDERLAGP
;
A
#
# COMPACT_ATOMS: atom_id res chain seq x y z
N THR A 1 -9.33 -26.87 -5.52
CA THR A 1 -8.93 -27.80 -4.43
C THR A 1 -8.01 -27.09 -3.45
N VAL A 2 -8.09 -27.40 -2.13
CA VAL A 2 -7.29 -26.78 -1.05
C VAL A 2 -5.77 -26.83 -1.33
N SER A 3 -5.28 -27.88 -1.97
CA SER A 3 -3.87 -28.04 -2.37
C SER A 3 -3.45 -27.00 -3.44
N GLY A 4 -4.29 -26.74 -4.44
CA GLY A 4 -3.99 -25.76 -5.49
C GLY A 4 -3.94 -24.32 -4.97
N GLN A 5 -4.81 -23.94 -4.04
CA GLN A 5 -4.83 -22.60 -3.44
C GLN A 5 -3.61 -22.33 -2.57
N ARG A 6 -3.16 -23.29 -1.76
CA ARG A 6 -1.89 -23.18 -1.02
C ARG A 6 -0.68 -23.01 -1.93
N SER A 7 -0.69 -23.70 -3.09
CA SER A 7 0.35 -23.57 -4.10
C SER A 7 0.38 -22.18 -4.73
N MET A 8 -0.77 -21.60 -5.04
CA MET A 8 -0.87 -20.24 -5.62
C MET A 8 -0.37 -19.17 -4.65
N THR A 9 -0.82 -19.17 -3.40
CA THR A 9 -0.33 -18.21 -2.38
C THR A 9 1.19 -18.35 -2.18
N SER A 10 1.72 -19.56 -2.13
CA SER A 10 3.17 -19.80 -2.01
C SER A 10 3.93 -19.28 -3.24
N LEU A 11 3.39 -19.44 -4.43
CA LEU A 11 3.98 -18.93 -5.67
C LEU A 11 4.00 -17.41 -5.68
N THR A 12 2.86 -16.76 -5.38
CA THR A 12 2.75 -15.30 -5.30
C THR A 12 3.76 -14.71 -4.31
N GLN A 13 3.88 -15.30 -3.12
CA GLN A 13 4.88 -14.88 -2.12
C GLN A 13 6.31 -15.06 -2.61
N SER A 14 6.61 -16.15 -3.33
CA SER A 14 7.95 -16.40 -3.87
C SER A 14 8.31 -15.39 -4.96
N ILE A 15 7.35 -15.04 -5.82
CA ILE A 15 7.51 -13.99 -6.84
C ILE A 15 7.76 -12.63 -6.18
N THR A 16 6.96 -12.26 -5.17
CA THR A 16 7.15 -11.01 -4.42
C THR A 16 8.55 -10.92 -3.82
N ARG A 17 9.03 -11.99 -3.16
CA ARG A 17 10.40 -12.04 -2.60
C ARG A 17 11.48 -11.88 -3.67
N ALA A 18 11.34 -12.56 -4.79
CA ALA A 18 12.29 -12.46 -5.90
C ALA A 18 12.33 -11.04 -6.51
N LEU A 19 11.18 -10.38 -6.61
CA LEU A 19 11.10 -8.99 -7.07
C LEU A 19 11.73 -8.01 -6.08
N ILE A 20 11.49 -8.18 -4.77
CA ILE A 20 12.11 -7.38 -3.72
C ILE A 20 13.64 -7.51 -3.80
N GLU A 21 14.16 -8.74 -3.89
CA GLU A 21 15.62 -8.95 -3.98
C GLU A 21 16.21 -8.36 -5.26
N ARG A 22 15.53 -8.48 -6.40
CA ARG A 22 15.96 -7.90 -7.67
C ARG A 22 15.98 -6.36 -7.66
N ARG A 23 15.13 -5.73 -6.86
CA ARG A 23 15.01 -4.26 -6.75
C ARG A 23 15.73 -3.68 -5.55
N ARG A 24 16.38 -4.52 -4.76
CA ARG A 24 17.20 -4.13 -3.62
C ARG A 24 18.25 -3.07 -4.03
N GLY A 25 18.35 -1.99 -3.24
CA GLY A 25 19.24 -0.87 -3.51
C GLY A 25 18.79 0.08 -4.61
N HIS A 26 17.68 -0.21 -5.30
CA HIS A 26 17.15 0.63 -6.39
C HIS A 26 15.81 1.29 -6.05
N LEU A 27 14.99 0.63 -5.27
CA LEU A 27 13.66 1.13 -4.88
C LEU A 27 13.54 1.21 -3.37
N LEU A 28 12.86 2.24 -2.89
CA LEU A 28 12.28 2.25 -1.55
C LEU A 28 11.03 1.36 -1.62
N MET A 29 11.06 0.23 -0.93
CA MET A 29 9.98 -0.76 -0.96
C MET A 29 9.29 -0.80 0.39
N LEU A 30 7.99 -0.54 0.39
CA LEU A 30 7.13 -0.47 1.58
C LEU A 30 6.14 -1.64 1.60
N HIS A 31 5.94 -2.24 2.77
CA HIS A 31 4.84 -3.17 3.02
C HIS A 31 3.53 -2.39 3.11
N ALA A 32 2.95 -2.12 1.97
CA ALA A 32 1.84 -1.18 1.81
C ALA A 32 0.89 -1.62 0.72
N GLY A 33 -0.35 -1.13 0.81
CA GLY A 33 -1.22 -1.04 -0.35
C GLY A 33 -1.14 0.35 -0.98
N ALA A 34 -1.52 0.44 -2.26
CA ALA A 34 -1.56 1.70 -2.97
C ALA A 34 -2.58 1.70 -4.10
N VAL A 35 -3.17 2.87 -4.32
CA VAL A 35 -4.03 3.19 -5.45
C VAL A 35 -3.63 4.54 -6.03
N CYS A 36 -4.02 4.81 -7.27
CA CYS A 36 -3.77 6.09 -7.92
C CYS A 36 -5.04 6.67 -8.56
N ASN A 37 -5.09 7.98 -8.67
CA ASN A 37 -6.05 8.63 -9.53
C ASN A 37 -5.80 8.19 -10.98
N PRO A 38 -6.80 7.66 -11.71
CA PRO A 38 -6.61 7.13 -13.06
C PRO A 38 -6.28 8.18 -14.10
N ASP A 39 -6.62 9.46 -13.86
CA ASP A 39 -6.42 10.56 -14.79
C ASP A 39 -5.10 11.29 -14.56
N THR A 40 -4.73 11.52 -13.30
CA THR A 40 -3.54 12.34 -12.94
C THR A 40 -2.32 11.51 -12.56
N GLY A 41 -2.52 10.27 -12.11
CA GLY A 41 -1.45 9.42 -11.56
C GLY A 41 -1.05 9.76 -10.12
N ALA A 42 -1.67 10.77 -9.49
CA ALA A 42 -1.48 11.05 -8.06
C ALA A 42 -1.85 9.80 -7.24
N SER A 43 -0.95 9.37 -6.36
CA SER A 43 -1.08 8.07 -5.70
C SER A 43 -0.97 8.19 -4.18
N ILE A 44 -1.77 7.41 -3.49
CA ILE A 44 -1.66 7.22 -2.05
C ILE A 44 -1.11 5.83 -1.73
N ALA A 45 -0.12 5.78 -0.84
CA ALA A 45 0.36 4.54 -0.22
C ALA A 45 -0.10 4.49 1.24
N TYR A 46 -0.68 3.36 1.65
CA TYR A 46 -1.12 3.11 3.02
C TYR A 46 -0.36 1.92 3.60
N VAL A 47 0.49 2.24 4.57
CA VAL A 47 1.47 1.34 5.18
C VAL A 47 0.90 0.77 6.47
N ALA A 48 1.02 -0.53 6.67
CA ALA A 48 0.63 -1.18 7.92
C ALA A 48 1.19 -2.59 8.03
N PRO A 49 1.32 -3.14 9.24
CA PRO A 49 1.58 -4.56 9.46
C PRO A 49 0.55 -5.48 8.80
N GLY A 50 0.91 -6.76 8.64
CA GLY A 50 0.00 -7.78 8.15
C GLY A 50 -1.29 -7.86 8.97
N GLY A 51 -2.44 -8.00 8.29
CA GLY A 51 -3.75 -8.16 8.96
C GLY A 51 -4.47 -6.87 9.35
N THR A 52 -3.88 -5.69 9.14
CA THR A 52 -4.50 -4.39 9.46
C THR A 52 -5.68 -4.02 8.54
N GLY A 53 -5.78 -4.63 7.33
CA GLY A 53 -6.88 -4.35 6.40
C GLY A 53 -6.46 -3.74 5.07
N LYS A 54 -5.15 -3.72 4.74
CA LYS A 54 -4.66 -3.19 3.44
C LYS A 54 -5.40 -3.76 2.24
N THR A 55 -5.54 -5.09 2.16
CA THR A 55 -6.24 -5.76 1.05
C THR A 55 -7.73 -5.36 0.99
N THR A 56 -8.38 -5.19 2.15
CA THR A 56 -9.79 -4.73 2.23
C THR A 56 -9.90 -3.31 1.67
N LEU A 57 -9.02 -2.40 2.11
CA LEU A 57 -8.98 -1.02 1.63
C LEU A 57 -8.63 -0.95 0.14
N SER A 58 -7.65 -1.73 -0.33
CA SER A 58 -7.30 -1.80 -1.75
C SER A 58 -8.46 -2.26 -2.62
N ARG A 59 -9.25 -3.22 -2.14
CA ARG A 59 -10.44 -3.70 -2.83
C ARG A 59 -11.55 -2.65 -2.87
N LEU A 60 -11.78 -1.95 -1.76
CA LEU A 60 -12.76 -0.87 -1.68
C LEU A 60 -12.43 0.27 -2.63
N LEU A 61 -11.18 0.72 -2.62
CA LEU A 61 -10.72 1.84 -3.42
C LEU A 61 -10.49 1.49 -4.90
N GLY A 62 -10.02 0.27 -5.19
CA GLY A 62 -9.64 -0.15 -6.53
C GLY A 62 -10.77 -0.20 -7.54
N SER A 63 -12.04 -0.17 -7.10
CA SER A 63 -13.22 0.00 -7.98
C SER A 63 -13.39 1.43 -8.51
N ARG A 64 -12.73 2.42 -7.90
CA ARG A 64 -12.81 3.85 -8.24
C ARG A 64 -11.47 4.44 -8.65
N TYR A 65 -10.38 3.88 -8.15
CA TYR A 65 -9.00 4.30 -8.37
C TYR A 65 -8.18 3.18 -9.00
N GLY A 66 -7.15 3.54 -9.78
CA GLY A 66 -6.25 2.57 -10.37
C GLY A 66 -5.52 1.75 -9.30
N TYR A 67 -5.69 0.44 -9.32
CA TYR A 67 -5.06 -0.48 -8.38
C TYR A 67 -3.57 -0.63 -8.67
N LEU A 68 -2.70 -0.33 -7.70
CA LEU A 68 -1.26 -0.46 -7.83
C LEU A 68 -0.73 -1.75 -7.18
N THR A 69 -1.12 -2.00 -5.94
CA THR A 69 -0.76 -3.20 -5.17
C THR A 69 -1.47 -3.22 -3.80
N ASP A 70 -1.52 -4.36 -3.14
CA ASP A 70 -1.96 -4.50 -1.73
C ASP A 70 -0.88 -5.08 -0.80
N GLU A 71 0.37 -5.23 -1.29
CA GLU A 71 1.43 -5.90 -0.54
C GLU A 71 2.77 -5.14 -0.51
N THR A 72 3.29 -4.73 -1.67
CA THR A 72 4.59 -4.06 -1.75
C THR A 72 4.53 -2.89 -2.72
N VAL A 73 4.74 -1.69 -2.22
CA VAL A 73 4.86 -0.46 -3.01
C VAL A 73 6.32 -0.18 -3.27
N GLY A 74 6.72 -0.20 -4.53
CA GLY A 74 8.09 0.14 -4.97
C GLY A 74 8.16 1.58 -5.47
N ILE A 75 8.93 2.42 -4.80
CA ILE A 75 9.05 3.87 -5.06
C ILE A 75 10.46 4.16 -5.57
N VAL A 76 10.56 4.89 -6.68
CA VAL A 76 11.84 5.33 -7.24
C VAL A 76 12.35 6.55 -6.46
N PRO A 77 13.53 6.47 -5.82
CA PRO A 77 14.11 7.60 -5.09
C PRO A 77 14.23 8.87 -5.94
N GLY A 78 13.93 10.01 -5.36
CA GLY A 78 14.06 11.34 -5.96
C GLY A 78 12.93 11.73 -6.92
N THR A 79 12.36 10.79 -7.67
CA THR A 79 11.21 11.07 -8.56
C THR A 79 9.88 10.74 -7.90
N TRP A 80 9.91 9.88 -6.90
CA TRP A 80 8.75 9.34 -6.18
C TRP A 80 7.74 8.63 -7.08
N ALA A 81 8.18 8.25 -8.29
CA ALA A 81 7.38 7.41 -9.18
C ALA A 81 7.17 6.04 -8.55
N ILE A 82 5.94 5.51 -8.65
CA ILE A 82 5.63 4.16 -8.18
C ILE A 82 5.77 3.17 -9.33
N GLN A 83 6.39 2.03 -9.09
CA GLN A 83 6.38 0.89 -10.00
C GLN A 83 5.17 0.00 -9.63
N PRO A 84 4.12 -0.05 -10.48
CA PRO A 84 2.95 -0.87 -10.18
C PRO A 84 3.31 -2.36 -10.06
N TYR A 85 2.70 -3.01 -9.09
CA TYR A 85 2.78 -4.45 -8.89
C TYR A 85 1.36 -5.02 -8.62
N PRO A 86 0.49 -5.06 -9.64
CA PRO A 86 -0.90 -5.48 -9.51
C PRO A 86 -1.01 -7.01 -9.42
N LYS A 87 -0.58 -7.57 -8.31
CA LYS A 87 -0.70 -9.01 -8.04
C LYS A 87 -2.16 -9.39 -7.72
N PRO A 88 -2.51 -10.70 -7.82
CA PRO A 88 -3.77 -11.20 -7.29
C PRO A 88 -3.94 -10.89 -5.80
N LEU A 89 -5.16 -10.52 -5.40
CA LEU A 89 -5.48 -10.21 -4.01
C LEU A 89 -5.82 -11.49 -3.25
N SER A 90 -5.26 -11.62 -2.05
CA SER A 90 -5.59 -12.70 -1.13
C SER A 90 -6.90 -12.40 -0.41
N THR A 91 -8.00 -12.98 -0.86
CA THR A 91 -9.32 -12.83 -0.25
C THR A 91 -9.62 -13.97 0.73
N ARG A 92 -10.27 -13.67 1.86
CA ARG A 92 -10.81 -14.71 2.74
C ARG A 92 -12.12 -15.22 2.17
N THR A 93 -12.41 -16.51 2.36
CA THR A 93 -13.76 -17.04 2.08
C THR A 93 -14.79 -16.37 3.00
N PRO A 94 -16.07 -16.29 2.59
CA PRO A 94 -17.15 -15.72 3.41
C PRO A 94 -17.24 -16.33 4.81
N GLU A 95 -16.85 -17.59 4.96
CA GLU A 95 -16.83 -18.30 6.24
C GLU A 95 -15.59 -17.99 7.10
N GLY A 96 -14.71 -17.09 6.67
CA GLY A 96 -13.54 -16.63 7.44
C GLY A 96 -12.39 -17.66 7.55
N GLY A 97 -12.45 -18.74 6.77
CA GLY A 97 -11.51 -19.85 6.85
C GLY A 97 -10.23 -19.71 6.00
N TYR A 98 -9.24 -20.54 6.30
CA TYR A 98 -8.14 -20.89 5.40
C TYR A 98 -8.54 -22.07 4.50
N PRO A 99 -8.09 -22.12 3.23
CA PRO A 99 -7.10 -21.26 2.60
C PRO A 99 -7.73 -19.98 2.02
N LYS A 100 -6.92 -18.89 1.95
CA LYS A 100 -7.26 -17.67 1.21
C LYS A 100 -7.33 -18.02 -0.29
N SER A 101 -8.26 -17.39 -1.00
CA SER A 101 -8.32 -17.46 -2.47
C SER A 101 -7.53 -16.30 -3.06
N GLU A 102 -6.69 -16.57 -4.05
CA GLU A 102 -6.02 -15.55 -4.85
C GLU A 102 -6.94 -15.21 -6.03
N VAL A 103 -7.38 -13.95 -6.11
CA VAL A 103 -8.30 -13.47 -7.14
C VAL A 103 -7.65 -12.35 -7.93
N GLY A 104 -7.70 -12.43 -9.25
CA GLY A 104 -7.14 -11.43 -10.15
C GLY A 104 -7.79 -10.05 -9.97
N PRO A 105 -7.04 -8.95 -10.14
CA PRO A 105 -7.61 -7.60 -10.08
C PRO A 105 -8.78 -7.42 -11.05
N ASP A 106 -8.67 -7.95 -12.25
CA ASP A 106 -9.71 -7.88 -13.30
C ASP A 106 -10.99 -8.61 -12.88
N GLU A 107 -10.85 -9.79 -12.24
CA GLU A 107 -11.99 -10.55 -11.71
C GLU A 107 -12.72 -9.82 -10.57
N LEU A 108 -12.00 -8.95 -9.86
CA LEU A 108 -12.54 -8.10 -8.80
C LEU A 108 -13.09 -6.76 -9.32
N GLY A 109 -12.99 -6.50 -10.63
CA GLY A 109 -13.40 -5.24 -11.24
C GLY A 109 -12.54 -4.04 -10.82
N LEU A 110 -11.28 -4.27 -10.45
CA LEU A 110 -10.37 -3.19 -10.08
C LEU A 110 -9.87 -2.47 -11.32
N LEU A 111 -9.78 -1.14 -11.23
CA LEU A 111 -9.34 -0.31 -12.35
C LEU A 111 -7.82 -0.46 -12.58
N ALA A 112 -7.42 -0.38 -13.84
CA ALA A 112 -6.02 -0.36 -14.23
C ALA A 112 -5.32 0.89 -13.67
N ALA A 113 -4.04 0.74 -13.30
CA ALA A 113 -3.22 1.85 -12.84
C ALA A 113 -2.97 2.88 -13.95
N HIS A 114 -2.82 4.16 -13.57
CA HIS A 114 -2.28 5.18 -14.47
C HIS A 114 -0.86 4.75 -14.94
N PRO A 115 -0.48 5.03 -16.21
CA PRO A 115 0.82 4.58 -16.76
C PRO A 115 2.04 5.22 -16.09
N ARG A 116 1.87 6.33 -15.38
CA ARG A 116 2.92 7.05 -14.66
C ARG A 116 2.44 7.46 -13.25
N PRO A 117 2.19 6.51 -12.36
CA PRO A 117 1.76 6.82 -11.00
C PRO A 117 2.91 7.43 -10.20
N ARG A 118 2.63 8.46 -9.41
CA ARG A 118 3.58 9.14 -8.54
C ARG A 118 3.00 9.28 -7.14
N LEU A 119 3.80 8.95 -6.14
CA LEU A 119 3.39 9.09 -4.75
C LEU A 119 3.15 10.58 -4.43
N SER A 120 1.95 10.89 -3.94
CA SER A 120 1.53 12.20 -3.48
C SER A 120 1.13 12.22 -2.01
N THR A 121 0.79 11.06 -1.46
CA THR A 121 0.39 10.92 -0.06
C THR A 121 0.88 9.60 0.50
N LEU A 122 1.48 9.63 1.70
CA LEU A 122 1.85 8.44 2.46
C LEU A 122 1.17 8.47 3.82
N ALA A 123 0.48 7.38 4.14
CA ALA A 123 -0.20 7.21 5.40
C ALA A 123 0.17 5.89 6.08
N LEU A 124 0.36 5.93 7.39
CA LEU A 124 0.44 4.74 8.23
C LEU A 124 -0.94 4.43 8.78
N MET A 125 -1.30 3.15 8.86
CA MET A 125 -2.63 2.73 9.27
C MET A 125 -2.58 1.96 10.60
N ARG A 126 -3.51 2.29 11.49
CA ARG A 126 -3.76 1.56 12.74
C ARG A 126 -5.25 1.23 12.84
N ARG A 127 -5.56 -0.06 12.78
CA ARG A 127 -6.95 -0.51 12.97
C ARG A 127 -7.22 -0.77 14.44
N THR A 128 -8.28 -0.15 14.97
CA THR A 128 -8.81 -0.37 16.33
C THR A 128 -10.24 -0.88 16.21
N PRO A 129 -10.49 -2.20 16.37
CA PRO A 129 -11.84 -2.75 16.28
C PRO A 129 -12.81 -2.04 17.23
N GLY A 130 -14.00 -1.72 16.75
CA GLY A 130 -15.03 -1.01 17.50
C GLY A 130 -14.91 0.52 17.51
N ARG A 131 -13.88 1.08 16.90
CA ARG A 131 -13.81 2.53 16.68
C ARG A 131 -14.90 2.95 15.66
N THR A 132 -15.74 3.91 16.04
CA THR A 132 -16.88 4.36 15.24
C THR A 132 -16.53 5.45 14.22
N GLU A 133 -15.47 6.21 14.47
CA GLU A 133 -15.00 7.30 13.61
C GLU A 133 -13.50 7.17 13.38
N ALA A 134 -13.02 7.52 12.19
CA ALA A 134 -11.60 7.61 11.92
C ALA A 134 -11.00 8.86 12.58
N GLU A 135 -9.78 8.71 13.10
CA GLU A 135 -8.94 9.82 13.52
C GLU A 135 -7.75 9.92 12.58
N ILE A 136 -7.58 11.10 11.99
CA ILE A 136 -6.57 11.34 10.97
C ILE A 136 -5.71 12.50 11.43
N SER A 137 -4.42 12.25 11.60
CA SER A 137 -3.48 13.24 12.09
C SER A 137 -2.18 13.26 11.29
N ARG A 138 -1.51 14.42 11.29
CA ARG A 138 -0.14 14.49 10.76
C ARG A 138 0.83 13.96 11.81
N MET A 139 1.82 13.23 11.33
CA MET A 139 2.92 12.74 12.17
C MET A 139 4.08 13.75 12.12
N ASP A 140 4.81 13.88 13.21
CA ASP A 140 6.13 14.52 13.15
C ASP A 140 7.15 13.58 12.47
N LEU A 141 8.27 14.16 12.01
CA LEU A 141 9.28 13.44 11.24
C LEU A 141 9.86 12.23 11.99
N PHE A 142 10.13 12.37 13.27
CA PHE A 142 10.78 11.30 14.05
C PHE A 142 9.84 10.10 14.23
N ASP A 143 8.60 10.37 14.63
CA ASP A 143 7.58 9.35 14.80
C ASP A 143 7.24 8.68 13.47
N ALA A 144 7.14 9.46 12.39
CA ALA A 144 6.89 8.97 11.04
C ALA A 144 7.97 7.99 10.56
N ILE A 145 9.25 8.34 10.69
CA ILE A 145 10.37 7.47 10.31
C ILE A 145 10.42 6.23 11.21
N THR A 146 10.26 6.40 12.51
CA THR A 146 10.30 5.30 13.48
C THR A 146 9.20 4.25 13.18
N ALA A 147 8.01 4.71 12.85
CA ALA A 147 6.89 3.83 12.51
C ALA A 147 7.01 3.22 11.11
N LEU A 148 7.65 3.92 10.15
CA LEU A 148 7.77 3.46 8.76
C LEU A 148 8.88 2.41 8.59
N VAL A 149 10.03 2.56 9.27
CA VAL A 149 11.21 1.69 9.09
C VAL A 149 10.90 0.20 9.22
N PRO A 150 10.12 -0.29 10.19
CA PRO A 150 9.77 -1.71 10.29
C PRO A 150 8.99 -2.26 9.09
N GLU A 151 8.28 -1.40 8.37
CA GLU A 151 7.46 -1.76 7.20
C GLU A 151 8.21 -1.58 5.88
N THR A 152 9.53 -1.40 5.92
CA THR A 152 10.38 -1.32 4.73
C THR A 152 11.04 -2.65 4.40
N SER A 153 11.24 -2.92 3.12
CA SER A 153 12.04 -4.05 2.65
C SER A 153 13.39 -3.57 2.13
N SER A 154 14.47 -4.15 2.68
CA SER A 154 15.86 -3.87 2.24
C SER A 154 16.29 -2.39 2.33
N LEU A 155 15.72 -1.62 3.24
CA LEU A 155 16.03 -0.21 3.43
C LEU A 155 17.55 0.07 3.57
N PRO A 156 18.35 -0.70 4.34
CA PRO A 156 19.78 -0.46 4.49
C PRO A 156 20.61 -0.62 3.20
N ALA A 157 20.01 -1.16 2.13
CA ALA A 157 20.70 -1.29 0.83
C ALA A 157 20.61 -0.01 -0.02
N LEU A 158 19.77 0.95 0.36
CA LEU A 158 19.68 2.25 -0.30
C LEU A 158 20.80 3.19 0.17
N ASP A 159 21.17 4.14 -0.69
CA ASP A 159 22.08 5.21 -0.28
C ASP A 159 21.38 6.15 0.71
N LYS A 160 22.04 6.43 1.83
CA LYS A 160 21.57 7.33 2.90
C LYS A 160 20.08 7.15 3.24
N PRO A 161 19.66 5.93 3.63
CA PRO A 161 18.25 5.57 3.68
C PRO A 161 17.39 6.46 4.59
N LEU A 162 17.92 6.95 5.72
CA LEU A 162 17.18 7.83 6.61
C LEU A 162 17.02 9.24 6.03
N HIS A 163 18.01 9.75 5.28
CA HIS A 163 17.88 11.02 4.56
C HIS A 163 16.82 10.88 3.45
N LEU A 164 16.81 9.74 2.73
CA LEU A 164 15.81 9.47 1.72
C LEU A 164 14.38 9.50 2.30
N LEU A 165 14.18 8.95 3.50
CA LEU A 165 12.87 9.00 4.18
C LEU A 165 12.51 10.42 4.62
N ALA A 166 13.49 11.22 5.07
CA ALA A 166 13.28 12.63 5.41
C ALA A 166 12.95 13.45 4.16
N ASP A 167 13.69 13.27 3.06
CA ASP A 167 13.41 13.94 1.78
C ASP A 167 12.00 13.59 1.27
N LEU A 168 11.58 12.32 1.41
CA LEU A 168 10.22 11.91 1.07
C LEU A 168 9.17 12.58 1.97
N TYR A 169 9.44 12.66 3.27
CA TYR A 169 8.56 13.33 4.22
C TYR A 169 8.36 14.80 3.86
N ASP A 170 9.43 15.51 3.54
CA ASP A 170 9.40 16.93 3.15
C ASP A 170 8.68 17.13 1.82
N GLU A 171 8.98 16.29 0.82
CA GLU A 171 8.32 16.34 -0.51
C GLU A 171 6.81 16.18 -0.43
N LEU A 172 6.32 15.27 0.43
CA LEU A 172 4.89 15.01 0.60
C LEU A 172 4.22 15.99 1.59
N GLY A 173 5.00 16.88 2.21
CA GLY A 173 4.52 17.79 3.26
C GLY A 173 4.13 17.06 4.54
N GLY A 174 4.75 15.92 4.84
CA GLY A 174 4.52 15.09 6.00
C GLY A 174 3.80 13.78 5.71
N PHE A 175 3.86 12.84 6.67
CA PHE A 175 3.11 11.59 6.62
C PHE A 175 1.90 11.67 7.54
N TRP A 176 0.94 10.78 7.30
CA TRP A 176 -0.32 10.74 8.01
C TRP A 176 -0.46 9.48 8.84
N MET A 177 -1.08 9.58 10.01
CA MET A 177 -1.58 8.44 10.77
C MET A 177 -3.08 8.35 10.58
N LEU A 178 -3.55 7.16 10.19
CA LEU A 178 -4.96 6.85 10.00
C LEU A 178 -5.36 5.81 11.06
N GLU A 179 -6.05 6.23 12.10
CA GLU A 179 -6.64 5.34 13.10
C GLU A 179 -8.13 5.12 12.79
N PHE A 180 -8.53 3.87 12.58
CA PHE A 180 -9.87 3.56 12.08
C PHE A 180 -10.38 2.22 12.64
N GLY A 181 -11.68 2.03 12.60
CA GLY A 181 -12.34 0.75 12.88
C GLY A 181 -12.57 -0.06 11.60
N GLU A 182 -13.26 0.56 10.63
CA GLU A 182 -13.59 -0.06 9.34
C GLU A 182 -13.07 0.79 8.18
N SER A 183 -12.70 0.14 7.08
CA SER A 183 -12.00 0.78 5.94
C SER A 183 -12.82 1.89 5.27
N GLU A 184 -14.13 1.79 5.31
CA GLU A 184 -15.07 2.76 4.74
C GLU A 184 -14.94 4.15 5.38
N GLN A 185 -14.53 4.22 6.64
CA GLN A 185 -14.30 5.48 7.37
C GLN A 185 -13.16 6.32 6.78
N LEU A 186 -12.31 5.73 5.95
CA LEU A 186 -11.17 6.40 5.32
C LEU A 186 -11.49 6.94 3.92
N SER A 187 -12.64 6.58 3.36
CA SER A 187 -12.96 6.84 1.95
C SER A 187 -12.94 8.32 1.61
N ASP A 188 -13.66 9.16 2.36
CA ASP A 188 -13.81 10.58 2.08
C ASP A 188 -12.45 11.30 2.13
N TRP A 189 -11.62 10.98 3.13
CA TRP A 189 -10.29 11.56 3.25
C TRP A 189 -9.37 11.16 2.09
N ILE A 190 -9.45 9.90 1.64
CA ILE A 190 -8.67 9.42 0.50
C ILE A 190 -9.16 10.06 -0.79
N ASP A 191 -10.49 10.20 -0.96
CA ASP A 191 -11.09 10.86 -2.11
C ASP A 191 -10.61 12.32 -2.23
N GLU A 192 -10.57 13.07 -1.14
CA GLU A 192 -10.02 14.43 -1.10
C GLU A 192 -8.54 14.48 -1.51
N ARG A 193 -7.73 13.50 -1.10
CA ARG A 193 -6.30 13.45 -1.41
C ARG A 193 -6.01 13.06 -2.86
N LEU A 194 -6.89 12.30 -3.47
CA LEU A 194 -6.75 11.82 -4.85
C LEU A 194 -7.54 12.67 -5.85
N ALA A 195 -8.46 13.54 -5.41
CA ALA A 195 -9.23 14.40 -6.31
C ALA A 195 -8.35 15.36 -7.14
N GLY A 196 -7.12 15.64 -6.69
CA GLY A 196 -6.21 16.63 -7.28
C GLY A 196 -6.65 18.07 -6.96
N PRO A 197 -5.77 19.04 -7.15
CA PRO A 197 -6.15 20.44 -7.10
C PRO A 197 -7.00 20.82 -8.31
#